data_825316c1c18df6c6e66c5309ee3ca46d
#
_entry.id   825316c1c18df6c6e66c5309ee3ca46d
#
_cell.length_a   1.000
_cell.length_b   1.000
_cell.length_c   1.000
_cell.angle_alpha   90.00
_cell.angle_beta   90.00
_cell.angle_gamma   90.00
#
_symmetry.space_group_name_H-M   'P 1'
#
loop_
_entity.id
_entity.type
_entity.pdbx_description
1 polymer ?
#
loop_
_entity_poly.entity_id
_entity_poly.type
_entity_poly.pdbx_seq_one_letter_code
_entity_poly.pdbx_strand_id
1 'polypeptide(L)'
;KHLSGRFWEQYLAPSIDGFRGELQQLTSIEKAYYLTVYNFITKEQYTAKSGDIDYEGRAGAAALWLASLSEKLEAGEILHRLTIVENHAADEHKASLTLAIPEADCCEVEAEVALPNFRQGDAVVLYQRNNDADKVTNQMVFKGNIESIDEHCVKVRLRASQQNPSVIPADSLYALEHDVMDT
;
A
#
# COMPACT_ATOMS: atom_id res chain seq x y z
N LYS A 1 -18.55 -13.98 5.01
CA LYS A 1 -19.53 -12.96 4.64
C LYS A 1 -20.31 -13.54 3.45
N HIS A 2 -21.61 -13.78 3.62
CA HIS A 2 -22.48 -14.20 2.52
C HIS A 2 -22.70 -13.00 1.59
N LEU A 3 -22.32 -13.13 0.32
CA LEU A 3 -22.68 -12.19 -0.72
C LEU A 3 -24.22 -12.21 -0.85
N SER A 4 -24.84 -11.03 -1.02
CA SER A 4 -26.29 -10.98 -1.25
C SER A 4 -26.62 -11.77 -2.53
N GLY A 5 -27.71 -12.54 -2.55
CA GLY A 5 -28.14 -13.30 -3.71
C GLY A 5 -28.24 -12.45 -4.97
N ARG A 6 -28.72 -11.22 -4.81
CA ARG A 6 -28.85 -10.24 -5.90
C ARG A 6 -27.51 -9.86 -6.54
N PHE A 7 -26.45 -9.66 -5.74
CA PHE A 7 -25.11 -9.37 -6.27
C PHE A 7 -24.53 -10.57 -7.01
N TRP A 8 -24.75 -11.79 -6.49
CA TRP A 8 -24.37 -13.02 -7.15
C TRP A 8 -25.04 -13.18 -8.51
N GLU A 9 -26.36 -13.03 -8.58
CA GLU A 9 -27.14 -13.22 -9.80
C GLU A 9 -26.86 -12.17 -10.87
N GLN A 10 -26.67 -10.90 -10.46
CA GLN A 10 -26.51 -9.80 -11.42
C GLN A 10 -25.09 -9.63 -11.94
N TYR A 11 -24.07 -9.96 -11.14
CA TYR A 11 -22.68 -9.62 -11.48
C TYR A 11 -21.76 -10.84 -11.54
N LEU A 12 -21.79 -11.69 -10.53
CA LEU A 12 -20.82 -12.80 -10.46
C LEU A 12 -21.18 -13.99 -11.34
N ALA A 13 -22.43 -14.47 -11.29
CA ALA A 13 -22.83 -15.62 -12.06
C ALA A 13 -22.68 -15.38 -13.57
N PRO A 14 -23.14 -14.27 -14.16
CA PRO A 14 -22.91 -14.02 -15.58
C PRO A 14 -21.43 -13.92 -15.98
N SER A 15 -20.59 -13.33 -15.13
CA SER A 15 -19.14 -13.25 -15.38
C SER A 15 -18.47 -14.62 -15.35
N ILE A 16 -18.86 -15.47 -14.39
CA ILE A 16 -18.36 -16.85 -14.28
C ILE A 16 -18.81 -17.69 -15.47
N ASP A 17 -20.08 -17.54 -15.86
CA ASP A 17 -20.63 -18.33 -16.98
C ASP A 17 -20.02 -17.88 -18.32
N GLY A 18 -19.79 -16.57 -18.51
CA GLY A 18 -19.06 -16.04 -19.64
C GLY A 18 -17.66 -16.64 -19.72
N PHE A 19 -16.89 -16.58 -18.63
CA PHE A 19 -15.54 -17.16 -18.57
C PHE A 19 -15.53 -18.67 -18.84
N ARG A 20 -16.50 -19.39 -18.27
CA ARG A 20 -16.63 -20.84 -18.53
C ARG A 20 -16.93 -21.14 -20.00
N GLY A 21 -17.79 -20.33 -20.63
CA GLY A 21 -18.10 -20.46 -22.04
C GLY A 21 -16.86 -20.29 -22.92
N GLU A 22 -16.06 -19.25 -22.69
CA GLU A 22 -14.82 -19.04 -23.41
C GLU A 22 -13.81 -20.20 -23.17
N LEU A 23 -13.66 -20.62 -21.93
CA LEU A 23 -12.76 -21.72 -21.59
C LEU A 23 -13.16 -23.06 -22.24
N GLN A 24 -14.47 -23.28 -22.40
CA GLN A 24 -14.97 -24.51 -23.07
C GLN A 24 -14.64 -24.57 -24.55
N GLN A 25 -14.52 -23.43 -25.22
CA GLN A 25 -14.19 -23.34 -26.65
C GLN A 25 -12.71 -23.65 -26.93
N LEU A 26 -11.84 -23.56 -25.95
CA LEU A 26 -10.41 -23.84 -26.10
C LEU A 26 -10.16 -25.34 -26.32
N THR A 27 -9.17 -25.64 -27.12
CA THR A 27 -8.63 -26.99 -27.27
C THR A 27 -7.98 -27.47 -25.96
N SER A 28 -7.71 -28.74 -25.83
CA SER A 28 -7.03 -29.31 -24.65
C SER A 28 -5.62 -28.72 -24.47
N ILE A 29 -4.92 -28.45 -25.57
CA ILE A 29 -3.58 -27.83 -25.53
C ILE A 29 -3.66 -26.39 -25.05
N GLU A 30 -4.58 -25.59 -25.58
CA GLU A 30 -4.78 -24.20 -25.16
C GLU A 30 -5.19 -24.11 -23.70
N LYS A 31 -6.06 -25.01 -23.22
CA LYS A 31 -6.40 -25.06 -21.78
C LYS A 31 -5.20 -25.40 -20.92
N ALA A 32 -4.38 -26.37 -21.31
CA ALA A 32 -3.17 -26.72 -20.58
C ALA A 32 -2.18 -25.53 -20.53
N TYR A 33 -1.98 -24.89 -21.66
CA TYR A 33 -1.13 -23.69 -21.74
C TYR A 33 -1.65 -22.55 -20.85
N TYR A 34 -2.94 -22.21 -20.96
CA TYR A 34 -3.58 -21.19 -20.14
C TYR A 34 -3.38 -21.46 -18.64
N LEU A 35 -3.70 -22.68 -18.19
CA LEU A 35 -3.57 -23.04 -16.77
C LEU A 35 -2.12 -23.00 -16.28
N THR A 36 -1.17 -23.40 -17.13
CA THR A 36 0.25 -23.36 -16.79
C THR A 36 0.74 -21.92 -16.61
N VAL A 37 0.41 -21.05 -17.57
CA VAL A 37 0.78 -19.62 -17.52
C VAL A 37 0.08 -18.92 -16.35
N TYR A 38 -1.21 -19.18 -16.14
CA TYR A 38 -1.96 -18.61 -15.02
C TYR A 38 -1.35 -19.00 -13.66
N ASN A 39 -1.04 -20.28 -13.47
CA ASN A 39 -0.41 -20.78 -12.25
C ASN A 39 0.98 -20.18 -12.05
N PHE A 40 1.76 -20.06 -13.13
CA PHE A 40 3.07 -19.41 -13.09
C PHE A 40 2.96 -17.95 -12.63
N ILE A 41 2.14 -17.13 -13.30
CA ILE A 41 1.95 -15.72 -12.95
C ILE A 41 1.44 -15.58 -11.52
N THR A 42 0.46 -16.38 -11.11
CA THR A 42 -0.09 -16.31 -9.75
C THR A 42 0.96 -16.66 -8.70
N LYS A 43 1.78 -17.69 -8.96
CA LYS A 43 2.86 -18.09 -8.06
C LYS A 43 3.93 -16.99 -7.97
N GLU A 44 4.36 -16.42 -9.10
CA GLU A 44 5.35 -15.33 -9.14
C GLU A 44 4.85 -14.11 -8.38
N GLN A 45 3.60 -13.69 -8.61
CA GLN A 45 3.02 -12.55 -7.87
C GLN A 45 2.93 -12.82 -6.37
N TYR A 46 2.53 -14.03 -5.99
CA TYR A 46 2.45 -14.40 -4.57
C TYR A 46 3.85 -14.42 -3.93
N THR A 47 4.83 -15.04 -4.58
CA THR A 47 6.20 -15.14 -4.08
C THR A 47 6.87 -13.76 -4.00
N ALA A 48 6.67 -12.90 -5.01
CA ALA A 48 7.18 -11.54 -5.00
C ALA A 48 6.65 -10.71 -3.81
N LYS A 49 5.40 -10.93 -3.42
CA LYS A 49 4.77 -10.20 -2.29
C LYS A 49 5.08 -10.81 -0.93
N SER A 50 5.02 -12.12 -0.82
CA SER A 50 5.08 -12.84 0.46
C SER A 50 6.47 -13.39 0.79
N GLY A 51 7.37 -13.42 -0.19
CA GLY A 51 8.66 -14.12 -0.10
C GLY A 51 8.52 -15.63 -0.35
N ASP A 52 9.65 -16.29 -0.55
CA ASP A 52 9.68 -17.76 -0.67
C ASP A 52 9.53 -18.39 0.71
N ILE A 53 8.59 -19.31 0.86
CA ILE A 53 8.28 -20.00 2.12
C ILE A 53 9.48 -20.84 2.59
N ASP A 54 10.30 -21.29 1.65
CA ASP A 54 11.47 -22.18 1.93
C ASP A 54 12.74 -21.39 2.29
N TYR A 55 12.73 -20.06 2.27
CA TYR A 55 13.88 -19.23 2.63
C TYR A 55 13.70 -18.69 4.06
N GLU A 56 14.67 -18.98 4.96
CA GLU A 56 14.68 -18.46 6.35
C GLU A 56 14.80 -16.93 6.44
N GLY A 57 14.95 -16.22 5.31
CA GLY A 57 14.91 -14.77 5.18
C GLY A 57 13.59 -14.27 4.65
N ARG A 58 13.06 -13.22 5.26
CA ARG A 58 11.86 -12.50 4.79
C ARG A 58 12.18 -11.76 3.48
N ALA A 59 12.12 -12.44 2.35
CA ALA A 59 12.58 -11.92 1.06
C ALA A 59 11.48 -11.28 0.19
N GLY A 60 10.22 -11.26 0.63
CA GLY A 60 9.14 -10.65 -0.16
C GLY A 60 8.95 -9.15 0.11
N ALA A 61 8.40 -8.43 -0.85
CA ALA A 61 8.12 -6.99 -0.71
C ALA A 61 7.30 -6.66 0.55
N ALA A 62 6.35 -7.53 0.92
CA ALA A 62 5.56 -7.39 2.15
C ALA A 62 6.39 -7.52 3.44
N ALA A 63 7.59 -8.08 3.38
CA ALA A 63 8.50 -8.15 4.53
C ALA A 63 8.92 -6.75 5.01
N LEU A 64 9.00 -5.77 4.11
CA LEU A 64 9.28 -4.37 4.47
C LEU A 64 8.23 -3.83 5.45
N TRP A 65 6.95 -4.15 5.28
CA TRP A 65 5.90 -3.71 6.21
C TRP A 65 6.01 -4.35 7.60
N LEU A 66 6.65 -5.50 7.72
CA LEU A 66 6.86 -6.23 8.98
C LEU A 66 8.17 -5.85 9.67
N ALA A 67 9.10 -5.22 8.95
CA ALA A 67 10.37 -4.77 9.49
C ALA A 67 10.20 -3.82 10.69
N SER A 68 11.19 -3.75 11.56
CA SER A 68 11.22 -2.81 12.66
C SER A 68 11.36 -1.37 12.16
N LEU A 69 11.03 -0.39 13.01
CA LEU A 69 11.19 1.02 12.65
C LEU A 69 12.64 1.37 12.34
N SER A 70 13.60 0.86 13.15
CA SER A 70 15.02 1.09 12.93
C SER A 70 15.49 0.58 11.57
N GLU A 71 15.12 -0.65 11.22
CA GLU A 71 15.43 -1.22 9.89
C GLU A 71 14.86 -0.40 8.74
N LYS A 72 13.64 0.12 8.89
CA LYS A 72 13.00 0.96 7.88
C LYS A 72 13.66 2.33 7.75
N LEU A 73 14.10 2.93 8.87
CA LEU A 73 14.80 4.20 8.89
C LEU A 73 16.20 4.07 8.26
N GLU A 74 16.94 3.04 8.61
CA GLU A 74 18.26 2.74 8.04
C GLU A 74 18.17 2.50 6.52
N ALA A 75 17.07 1.90 6.06
CA ALA A 75 16.82 1.68 4.64
C ALA A 75 16.24 2.91 3.91
N GLY A 76 15.79 3.95 4.62
CA GLY A 76 15.11 5.11 4.04
C GLY A 76 13.71 4.80 3.50
N GLU A 77 13.06 3.73 3.97
CA GLU A 77 11.79 3.21 3.44
C GLU A 77 10.55 3.70 4.20
N ILE A 78 10.72 4.60 5.17
CA ILE A 78 9.64 5.18 5.95
C ILE A 78 9.88 6.67 6.21
N LEU A 79 8.83 7.47 6.03
CA LEU A 79 8.72 8.79 6.65
C LEU A 79 7.77 8.67 7.84
N HIS A 80 8.18 9.09 9.03
CA HIS A 80 7.39 8.94 10.25
C HIS A 80 7.28 10.26 11.04
N ARG A 81 6.38 10.29 12.04
CA ARG A 81 6.06 11.50 12.83
C ARG A 81 5.54 12.66 11.97
N LEU A 82 4.94 12.32 10.81
CA LEU A 82 4.35 13.33 9.93
C LEU A 82 3.13 13.96 10.59
N THR A 83 2.96 15.27 10.44
CA THR A 83 1.79 16.02 10.89
C THR A 83 1.05 16.61 9.72
N ILE A 84 -0.29 16.65 9.79
CA ILE A 84 -1.10 17.23 8.72
C ILE A 84 -1.03 18.75 8.75
N VAL A 85 -0.60 19.35 7.64
CA VAL A 85 -0.60 20.79 7.40
C VAL A 85 -1.86 21.22 6.65
N GLU A 86 -2.21 20.48 5.60
CA GLU A 86 -3.42 20.71 4.81
C GLU A 86 -4.18 19.42 4.60
N ASN A 87 -5.49 19.45 4.77
CA ASN A 87 -6.37 18.31 4.59
C ASN A 87 -7.45 18.62 3.56
N HIS A 88 -7.27 18.13 2.36
CA HIS A 88 -8.21 18.15 1.25
C HIS A 88 -8.71 16.72 0.91
N ALA A 89 -8.70 15.80 1.89
CA ALA A 89 -9.08 14.41 1.69
C ALA A 89 -10.54 14.22 1.26
N ALA A 90 -11.42 15.16 1.57
CA ALA A 90 -12.84 15.13 1.20
C ALA A 90 -13.12 15.61 -0.25
N ASP A 91 -12.15 16.18 -0.96
CA ASP A 91 -12.32 16.63 -2.33
C ASP A 91 -12.56 15.41 -3.25
N GLU A 92 -13.69 15.37 -3.93
CA GLU A 92 -14.09 14.26 -4.82
C GLU A 92 -13.17 14.11 -6.04
N HIS A 93 -12.55 15.20 -6.49
CA HIS A 93 -11.76 15.22 -7.72
C HIS A 93 -10.26 15.22 -7.46
N LYS A 94 -9.84 15.81 -6.36
CA LYS A 94 -8.42 16.02 -6.02
C LYS A 94 -8.13 15.76 -4.54
N ALA A 95 -8.63 14.65 -4.00
CA ALA A 95 -8.35 14.27 -2.63
C ALA A 95 -6.84 14.27 -2.37
N SER A 96 -6.37 15.11 -1.44
CA SER A 96 -4.95 15.22 -1.13
C SER A 96 -4.70 15.61 0.32
N LEU A 97 -3.52 15.27 0.81
CA LEU A 97 -3.01 15.63 2.12
C LEU A 97 -1.62 16.23 1.96
N THR A 98 -1.36 17.35 2.62
CA THR A 98 -0.01 17.89 2.77
C THR A 98 0.43 17.62 4.21
N LEU A 99 1.55 16.91 4.37
CA LEU A 99 2.09 16.54 5.66
C LEU A 99 3.48 17.18 5.84
N ALA A 100 3.72 17.75 7.03
CA ALA A 100 5.04 18.24 7.40
C ALA A 100 5.93 17.05 7.81
N ILE A 101 7.17 17.09 7.34
CA ILE A 101 8.24 16.19 7.74
C ILE A 101 8.93 16.87 8.94
N PRO A 102 9.04 16.21 10.11
CA PRO A 102 9.73 16.80 11.25
C PRO A 102 11.20 17.04 10.90
N GLU A 103 11.72 18.20 11.30
CA GLU A 103 13.15 18.43 11.24
C GLU A 103 13.84 17.38 12.12
N ALA A 104 14.95 16.81 11.63
CA ALA A 104 15.73 15.86 12.39
C ALA A 104 16.21 16.56 13.68
N ASP A 105 15.68 16.14 14.83
CA ASP A 105 16.16 16.61 16.13
C ASP A 105 17.63 16.20 16.25
N CYS A 106 18.51 17.19 16.28
CA CYS A 106 19.98 16.99 16.40
C CYS A 106 20.41 16.26 17.68
N CYS A 107 19.48 15.81 18.50
CA CYS A 107 19.72 15.27 19.84
C CYS A 107 19.41 13.78 20.02
N GLU A 108 18.82 13.11 19.06
CA GLU A 108 18.50 11.69 19.18
C GLU A 108 19.16 10.88 18.07
N VAL A 109 20.21 10.19 18.48
CA VAL A 109 20.89 9.05 17.84
C VAL A 109 21.84 9.38 16.69
N GLU A 110 23.13 9.10 16.93
CA GLU A 110 24.23 8.93 15.96
C GLU A 110 24.00 7.79 14.93
N ALA A 111 22.76 7.48 14.57
CA ALA A 111 22.49 6.62 13.44
C ALA A 111 22.53 7.49 12.19
N GLU A 112 23.35 7.15 11.22
CA GLU A 112 23.29 7.68 9.85
C GLU A 112 21.89 7.38 9.32
N VAL A 113 20.95 8.33 9.51
CA VAL A 113 19.61 8.24 8.93
C VAL A 113 19.79 8.35 7.43
N ALA A 114 19.55 7.26 6.72
CA ALA A 114 19.60 7.28 5.27
C ALA A 114 18.61 8.32 4.74
N LEU A 115 18.98 9.01 3.66
CA LEU A 115 18.06 9.91 2.97
C LEU A 115 16.81 9.14 2.57
N PRO A 116 15.61 9.70 2.80
CA PRO A 116 14.37 9.03 2.45
C PRO A 116 14.34 8.65 0.96
N ASN A 117 14.02 7.39 0.69
CA ASN A 117 13.98 6.86 -0.69
C ASN A 117 12.60 7.08 -1.33
N PHE A 118 12.07 8.30 -1.24
CA PHE A 118 10.76 8.67 -1.79
C PHE A 118 10.91 9.67 -2.93
N ARG A 119 10.12 9.49 -3.98
CA ARG A 119 10.11 10.32 -5.17
C ARG A 119 8.70 10.70 -5.57
N GLN A 120 8.56 11.80 -6.29
CA GLN A 120 7.32 12.16 -6.94
C GLN A 120 6.83 11.03 -7.86
N GLY A 121 5.58 10.65 -7.72
CA GLY A 121 4.93 9.57 -8.47
C GLY A 121 4.88 8.23 -7.74
N ASP A 122 5.68 8.03 -6.69
CA ASP A 122 5.71 6.77 -5.95
C ASP A 122 4.33 6.44 -5.36
N ALA A 123 3.95 5.17 -5.49
CA ALA A 123 2.78 4.62 -4.83
C ALA A 123 3.07 4.40 -3.35
N VAL A 124 2.22 4.97 -2.50
CA VAL A 124 2.45 5.00 -1.05
C VAL A 124 1.20 4.65 -0.26
N VAL A 125 1.43 4.18 0.96
CA VAL A 125 0.41 4.00 2.00
C VAL A 125 0.68 4.95 3.15
N LEU A 126 -0.35 5.71 3.53
CA LEU A 126 -0.36 6.58 4.69
C LEU A 126 -1.20 5.93 5.78
N TYR A 127 -0.74 5.95 7.02
CA TYR A 127 -1.46 5.42 8.17
C TYR A 127 -1.11 6.18 9.45
N GLN A 128 -2.01 6.11 10.45
CA GLN A 128 -1.74 6.68 11.76
C GLN A 128 -0.66 5.87 12.48
N ARG A 129 0.33 6.57 13.04
CA ARG A 129 1.40 5.98 13.82
C ARG A 129 1.73 6.85 15.03
N ASN A 130 0.96 6.64 16.09
CA ASN A 130 1.12 7.38 17.35
C ASN A 130 2.07 6.67 18.32
N ASN A 131 2.34 5.38 18.11
CA ASN A 131 3.24 4.57 18.94
C ASN A 131 3.95 3.49 18.10
N ASP A 132 4.93 2.80 18.71
CA ASP A 132 5.74 1.80 18.01
C ASP A 132 5.01 0.50 17.64
N ALA A 133 3.85 0.23 18.27
CA ALA A 133 3.03 -0.92 17.92
C ALA A 133 2.21 -0.69 16.66
N ASP A 134 2.04 0.57 16.22
CA ASP A 134 1.27 0.92 15.03
C ASP A 134 2.08 0.61 13.77
N LYS A 135 1.49 -0.23 12.90
CA LYS A 135 2.08 -0.69 11.64
C LYS A 135 1.06 -0.64 10.52
N VAL A 136 1.52 -0.63 9.27
CA VAL A 136 0.67 -0.74 8.08
C VAL A 136 -0.33 -1.90 8.19
N THR A 137 0.06 -3.00 8.83
CA THR A 137 -0.73 -4.24 8.91
C THR A 137 -1.85 -4.20 9.94
N ASN A 138 -1.82 -3.26 10.90
CA ASN A 138 -2.82 -3.18 11.98
C ASN A 138 -3.57 -1.85 12.06
N GLN A 139 -3.21 -0.89 11.21
CA GLN A 139 -3.85 0.42 11.13
C GLN A 139 -4.69 0.55 9.85
N MET A 140 -5.57 1.55 9.83
CA MET A 140 -6.28 1.94 8.61
C MET A 140 -5.29 2.62 7.66
N VAL A 141 -5.20 2.13 6.44
CA VAL A 141 -4.29 2.66 5.42
C VAL A 141 -5.03 3.47 4.38
N PHE A 142 -4.42 4.58 3.97
CA PHE A 142 -4.87 5.43 2.88
C PHE A 142 -3.86 5.30 1.74
N LYS A 143 -4.29 4.74 0.62
CA LYS A 143 -3.46 4.60 -0.57
C LYS A 143 -3.41 5.90 -1.35
N GLY A 144 -2.24 6.23 -1.85
CA GLY A 144 -2.03 7.44 -2.63
C GLY A 144 -0.78 7.38 -3.47
N ASN A 145 -0.50 8.48 -4.15
CA ASN A 145 0.75 8.71 -4.85
C ASN A 145 1.35 10.03 -4.39
N ILE A 146 2.67 10.11 -4.31
CA ILE A 146 3.37 11.36 -3.97
C ILE A 146 3.19 12.36 -5.13
N GLU A 147 2.52 13.47 -4.86
CA GLU A 147 2.36 14.58 -5.82
C GLU A 147 3.59 15.49 -5.82
N SER A 148 4.14 15.78 -4.65
CA SER A 148 5.40 16.50 -4.46
C SER A 148 6.02 16.14 -3.13
N ILE A 149 7.34 16.23 -3.04
CA ILE A 149 8.10 16.02 -1.82
C ILE A 149 9.30 16.98 -1.81
N ASP A 150 9.55 17.58 -0.65
CA ASP A 150 10.74 18.39 -0.37
C ASP A 150 11.26 18.08 1.05
N GLU A 151 12.24 18.84 1.53
CA GLU A 151 12.86 18.61 2.84
C GLU A 151 11.91 18.84 4.03
N HIS A 152 10.83 19.61 3.84
CA HIS A 152 9.94 20.03 4.91
C HIS A 152 8.55 19.41 4.81
N CYS A 153 8.11 19.03 3.61
CA CYS A 153 6.77 18.51 3.43
C CYS A 153 6.65 17.48 2.30
N VAL A 154 5.65 16.63 2.44
CA VAL A 154 5.21 15.69 1.41
C VAL A 154 3.74 15.89 1.13
N LYS A 155 3.39 16.01 -0.15
CA LYS A 155 2.01 16.08 -0.62
C LYS A 155 1.62 14.77 -1.25
N VAL A 156 0.60 14.14 -0.70
CA VAL A 156 0.08 12.85 -1.15
C VAL A 156 -1.30 13.04 -1.77
N ARG A 157 -1.45 12.60 -3.01
CA ARG A 157 -2.75 12.51 -3.67
C ARG A 157 -3.38 11.17 -3.33
N LEU A 158 -4.51 11.20 -2.65
CA LEU A 158 -5.24 9.99 -2.27
C LEU A 158 -5.95 9.38 -3.48
N ARG A 159 -6.01 8.05 -3.54
CA ARG A 159 -6.75 7.32 -4.59
C ARG A 159 -8.26 7.36 -4.40
N ALA A 160 -8.71 7.57 -3.17
CA ALA A 160 -10.12 7.70 -2.84
C ALA A 160 -10.34 8.87 -1.90
N SER A 161 -11.39 9.67 -2.15
CA SER A 161 -11.79 10.74 -1.24
C SER A 161 -12.31 10.18 0.08
N GLN A 162 -12.03 10.90 1.18
CA GLN A 162 -12.45 10.54 2.53
C GLN A 162 -13.45 11.57 3.03
N GLN A 163 -14.73 11.23 2.93
CA GLN A 163 -15.81 12.14 3.30
C GLN A 163 -15.99 12.29 4.82
N ASN A 164 -15.51 11.33 5.59
CA ASN A 164 -15.58 11.35 7.05
C ASN A 164 -14.30 12.00 7.64
N PRO A 165 -14.37 13.23 8.18
CA PRO A 165 -13.20 13.93 8.72
C PRO A 165 -12.58 13.24 9.94
N SER A 166 -13.34 12.41 10.68
CA SER A 166 -12.82 11.70 11.85
C SER A 166 -11.86 10.56 11.51
N VAL A 167 -11.79 10.18 10.24
CA VAL A 167 -10.94 9.08 9.77
C VAL A 167 -9.48 9.53 9.63
N ILE A 168 -9.27 10.84 9.41
CA ILE A 168 -7.94 11.46 9.29
C ILE A 168 -7.86 12.65 10.27
N PRO A 169 -7.74 12.37 11.59
CA PRO A 169 -7.65 13.42 12.60
C PRO A 169 -6.33 14.21 12.47
N ALA A 170 -6.42 15.55 12.59
CA ALA A 170 -5.28 16.44 12.41
C ALA A 170 -4.28 16.41 13.58
N ASP A 171 -4.70 15.93 14.74
CA ASP A 171 -3.92 15.85 15.97
C ASP A 171 -3.13 14.52 16.14
N SER A 172 -3.20 13.66 15.14
CA SER A 172 -2.46 12.39 15.12
C SER A 172 -1.15 12.50 14.35
N LEU A 173 -0.21 11.62 14.68
CA LEU A 173 1.00 11.42 13.91
C LEU A 173 0.77 10.36 12.83
N TYR A 174 1.44 10.56 11.70
CA TYR A 174 1.32 9.69 10.54
C TYR A 174 2.66 9.12 10.13
N ALA A 175 2.61 7.99 9.44
CA ALA A 175 3.73 7.42 8.72
C ALA A 175 3.36 7.15 7.26
N LEU A 176 4.35 7.29 6.39
CA LEU A 176 4.27 7.03 4.96
C LEU A 176 5.27 5.96 4.58
N GLU A 177 4.82 4.92 3.92
CA GLU A 177 5.64 3.82 3.40
C GLU A 177 5.27 3.53 1.94
N HIS A 178 6.15 2.84 1.21
CA HIS A 178 5.83 2.41 -0.15
C HIS A 178 4.67 1.40 -0.17
N ASP A 179 3.77 1.52 -1.15
CA ASP A 179 2.71 0.54 -1.38
C ASP A 179 3.27 -0.68 -2.12
N VAL A 180 3.89 -1.57 -1.36
CA VAL A 180 4.50 -2.80 -1.88
C VAL A 180 3.47 -3.82 -2.41
N MET A 181 2.18 -3.57 -2.17
CA MET A 181 1.07 -4.41 -2.65
C MET A 181 0.43 -3.87 -3.94
N ASP A 182 0.88 -2.71 -4.40
CA ASP A 182 0.40 -2.10 -5.63
C ASP A 182 1.22 -2.61 -6.82
N THR A 183 0.62 -3.48 -7.59
CA THR A 183 1.17 -4.02 -8.85
C THR A 183 0.10 -4.13 -9.91
#